data_f0818949772273d1da75dd2aa5c34235
#
_entry.id   f0818949772273d1da75dd2aa5c34235
#
_cell.length_a   1.000
_cell.length_b   1.000
_cell.length_c   1.000
_cell.angle_alpha   90.00
_cell.angle_beta   90.00
_cell.angle_gamma   90.00
#
_symmetry.space_group_name_H-M   'P 1'
#
loop_
_entity.id
_entity.type
_entity.pdbx_description
1 polymer ?
#
loop_
_entity_poly.entity_id
_entity_poly.type
_entity_poly.pdbx_seq_one_letter_code
_entity_poly.pdbx_strand_id
1 'polypeptide(L)'
;MMITLNASLILASASPRRQELLRSAGLKFKIIPAHVNEDHLEGETPSKHVRRLSRDKAMAIARQYQHSWVLGADTIVVIDGMILGKPRNKTQAKNMLMKLSGREHTVFTGFSIINSGKSVCRTNVVQSAVRFKTIRRDEMNWYINCAEPYDKAGGYAVQGKGACFIKSIR
;
A
#
# COMPACT_ATOMS: atom_id res chain seq x y z
N MET A 1 3.94 19.68 -17.98
CA MET A 1 5.40 19.41 -18.01
C MET A 1 5.59 17.90 -17.91
N MET A 2 6.05 17.23 -18.99
CA MET A 2 6.35 15.78 -18.94
C MET A 2 7.70 15.60 -18.26
N ILE A 3 7.73 14.82 -17.19
CA ILE A 3 9.00 14.38 -16.59
C ILE A 3 9.57 13.29 -17.49
N THR A 4 10.53 13.65 -18.36
CA THR A 4 11.23 12.68 -19.19
C THR A 4 12.36 12.06 -18.36
N LEU A 5 12.14 10.87 -17.82
CA LEU A 5 13.22 10.08 -17.26
C LEU A 5 14.03 9.48 -18.43
N ASN A 6 15.29 9.86 -18.57
CA ASN A 6 16.22 9.28 -19.56
C ASN A 6 16.55 7.80 -19.32
N ALA A 7 15.98 7.19 -18.30
CA ALA A 7 16.14 5.77 -17.95
C ALA A 7 14.78 5.13 -17.74
N SER A 8 14.67 3.82 -18.05
CA SER A 8 13.42 3.08 -17.87
C SER A 8 13.04 2.97 -16.39
N LEU A 9 11.76 3.26 -16.08
CA LEU A 9 11.17 3.04 -14.76
C LEU A 9 10.44 1.70 -14.73
N ILE A 10 10.62 0.95 -13.65
CA ILE A 10 9.92 -0.32 -13.37
C ILE A 10 9.16 -0.17 -12.05
N LEU A 11 7.88 -0.52 -12.06
CA LEU A 11 7.08 -0.66 -10.85
C LEU A 11 7.12 -2.12 -10.37
N ALA A 12 7.75 -2.37 -9.23
CA ALA A 12 7.84 -3.69 -8.59
C ALA A 12 6.57 -4.03 -7.79
N SER A 13 5.39 -3.86 -8.40
CA SER A 13 4.11 -4.08 -7.72
C SER A 13 3.01 -4.43 -8.72
N ALA A 14 2.17 -5.41 -8.36
CA ALA A 14 0.96 -5.76 -9.12
C ALA A 14 -0.23 -4.82 -8.79
N SER A 15 -0.13 -3.93 -7.80
CA SER A 15 -1.25 -3.10 -7.34
C SER A 15 -1.79 -2.17 -8.44
N PRO A 16 -3.08 -2.31 -8.85
CA PRO A 16 -3.68 -1.44 -9.88
C PRO A 16 -3.65 0.04 -9.47
N ARG A 17 -3.85 0.34 -8.19
CA ARG A 17 -3.84 1.72 -7.67
C ARG A 17 -2.48 2.41 -7.79
N ARG A 18 -1.39 1.69 -7.53
CA ARG A 18 -0.04 2.24 -7.72
C ARG A 18 0.25 2.49 -9.19
N GLN A 19 -0.22 1.61 -10.06
CA GLN A 19 -0.13 1.80 -11.51
C GLN A 19 -0.90 3.05 -11.95
N GLU A 20 -2.14 3.21 -11.46
CA GLU A 20 -2.98 4.37 -11.75
C GLU A 20 -2.35 5.68 -11.27
N LEU A 21 -1.83 5.73 -10.03
CA LEU A 21 -1.12 6.89 -9.49
C LEU A 21 0.09 7.29 -10.34
N LEU A 22 0.88 6.33 -10.80
CA LEU A 22 2.03 6.64 -11.65
C LEU A 22 1.60 7.10 -13.05
N ARG A 23 0.53 6.53 -13.61
CA ARG A 23 -0.02 6.98 -14.90
C ARG A 23 -0.61 8.39 -14.81
N SER A 24 -1.35 8.70 -13.74
CA SER A 24 -1.91 10.05 -13.53
C SER A 24 -0.83 11.10 -13.30
N ALA A 25 0.33 10.70 -12.79
CA ALA A 25 1.53 11.55 -12.71
C ALA A 25 2.27 11.69 -14.05
N GLY A 26 1.76 11.11 -15.14
CA GLY A 26 2.38 11.19 -16.48
C GLY A 26 3.64 10.34 -16.65
N LEU A 27 3.90 9.39 -15.73
CA LEU A 27 5.08 8.54 -15.79
C LEU A 27 4.87 7.35 -16.73
N LYS A 28 5.89 7.05 -17.55
CA LYS A 28 5.97 5.80 -18.34
C LYS A 28 6.78 4.78 -17.55
N PHE A 29 6.25 3.56 -17.38
CA PHE A 29 6.91 2.51 -16.62
C PHE A 29 6.51 1.13 -17.12
N LYS A 30 7.36 0.13 -16.82
CA LYS A 30 7.04 -1.30 -16.93
C LYS A 30 6.53 -1.82 -15.60
N ILE A 31 5.67 -2.84 -15.63
CA ILE A 31 5.15 -3.52 -14.44
C ILE A 31 5.83 -4.87 -14.35
N ILE A 32 6.59 -5.10 -13.28
CA ILE A 32 7.24 -6.37 -12.98
C ILE A 32 7.04 -6.64 -11.49
N PRO A 33 5.99 -7.39 -11.11
CA PRO A 33 5.70 -7.68 -9.72
C PRO A 33 6.85 -8.41 -9.04
N ALA A 34 7.20 -7.99 -7.83
CA ALA A 34 8.17 -8.69 -7.00
C ALA A 34 7.47 -9.70 -6.11
N HIS A 35 8.09 -10.87 -5.95
CA HIS A 35 7.69 -11.91 -5.00
C HIS A 35 8.72 -11.93 -3.87
N VAL A 36 8.33 -11.47 -2.69
CA VAL A 36 9.14 -11.47 -1.47
C VAL A 36 8.33 -12.00 -0.31
N ASN A 37 9.00 -12.48 0.74
CA ASN A 37 8.30 -12.82 1.98
C ASN A 37 7.79 -11.54 2.66
N GLU A 38 6.48 -11.45 2.85
CA GLU A 38 5.80 -10.29 3.45
C GLU A 38 5.49 -10.51 4.95
N ASP A 39 5.99 -11.58 5.58
CA ASP A 39 5.74 -11.87 6.98
C ASP A 39 6.30 -10.75 7.87
N HIS A 40 5.56 -10.46 8.95
CA HIS A 40 6.01 -9.56 9.99
C HIS A 40 7.12 -10.22 10.82
N LEU A 41 8.22 -9.51 11.02
CA LEU A 41 9.33 -10.01 11.84
C LEU A 41 9.09 -9.65 13.31
N GLU A 42 9.56 -10.52 14.20
CA GLU A 42 9.46 -10.29 15.65
C GLU A 42 10.15 -8.98 16.03
N GLY A 43 9.49 -8.16 16.84
CA GLY A 43 10.00 -6.84 17.26
C GLY A 43 10.04 -5.77 16.17
N GLU A 44 9.53 -6.05 14.97
CA GLU A 44 9.49 -5.08 13.87
C GLU A 44 8.37 -4.05 14.09
N THR A 45 8.71 -2.76 14.10
CA THR A 45 7.67 -1.71 14.15
C THR A 45 6.97 -1.57 12.79
N PRO A 46 5.72 -1.05 12.73
CA PRO A 46 5.00 -0.81 11.48
C PRO A 46 5.81 -0.02 10.44
N SER A 47 6.53 1.00 10.88
CA SER A 47 7.40 1.80 10.01
C SER A 47 8.58 1.00 9.46
N LYS A 48 9.24 0.17 10.30
CA LYS A 48 10.32 -0.71 9.85
C LYS A 48 9.82 -1.75 8.85
N HIS A 49 8.63 -2.31 9.10
CA HIS A 49 8.00 -3.31 8.24
C HIS A 49 7.80 -2.79 6.81
N VAL A 50 7.09 -1.67 6.62
CA VAL A 50 6.85 -1.13 5.27
C VAL A 50 8.14 -0.61 4.61
N ARG A 51 9.11 -0.13 5.41
CA ARG A 51 10.44 0.26 4.93
C ARG A 51 11.18 -0.94 4.36
N ARG A 52 11.24 -2.04 5.10
CA ARG A 52 11.88 -3.29 4.66
C ARG A 52 11.20 -3.83 3.42
N LEU A 53 9.89 -4.05 3.45
CA LEU A 53 9.16 -4.66 2.34
C LEU A 53 9.22 -3.83 1.06
N SER A 54 9.12 -2.50 1.15
CA SER A 54 9.28 -1.65 -0.03
C SER A 54 10.67 -1.77 -0.66
N ARG A 55 11.71 -1.85 0.18
CA ARG A 55 13.09 -2.03 -0.27
C ARG A 55 13.31 -3.43 -0.87
N ASP A 56 12.84 -4.47 -0.21
CA ASP A 56 12.99 -5.85 -0.66
C ASP A 56 12.31 -6.07 -2.01
N LYS A 57 11.08 -5.53 -2.18
CA LYS A 57 10.36 -5.56 -3.47
C LYS A 57 11.14 -4.84 -4.58
N ALA A 58 11.66 -3.65 -4.30
CA ALA A 58 12.46 -2.92 -5.29
C ALA A 58 13.77 -3.65 -5.60
N MET A 59 14.48 -4.15 -4.59
CA MET A 59 15.78 -4.80 -4.73
C MET A 59 15.68 -6.11 -5.52
N ALA A 60 14.63 -6.92 -5.29
CA ALA A 60 14.41 -8.18 -6.00
C ALA A 60 14.39 -7.99 -7.53
N ILE A 61 13.83 -6.87 -8.00
CA ILE A 61 13.77 -6.54 -9.43
C ILE A 61 15.01 -5.77 -9.89
N ALA A 62 15.54 -4.86 -9.06
CA ALA A 62 16.70 -4.04 -9.43
C ALA A 62 17.96 -4.85 -9.68
N ARG A 63 18.12 -6.00 -9.04
CA ARG A 63 19.24 -6.95 -9.30
C ARG A 63 19.25 -7.47 -10.75
N GLN A 64 18.07 -7.64 -11.36
CA GLN A 64 17.91 -8.16 -12.72
C GLN A 64 17.94 -7.01 -13.77
N TYR A 65 17.59 -5.80 -13.37
CA TYR A 65 17.45 -4.63 -14.25
C TYR A 65 18.33 -3.46 -13.79
N GLN A 66 19.64 -3.69 -13.81
CA GLN A 66 20.65 -2.80 -13.20
C GLN A 66 20.65 -1.36 -13.73
N HIS A 67 20.25 -1.17 -15.00
CA HIS A 67 20.21 0.16 -15.64
C HIS A 67 18.85 0.87 -15.48
N SER A 68 17.86 0.22 -14.87
CA SER A 68 16.52 0.78 -14.67
C SER A 68 16.36 1.37 -13.26
N TRP A 69 15.49 2.35 -13.15
CA TRP A 69 14.96 2.77 -11.86
C TRP A 69 13.84 1.82 -11.46
N VAL A 70 13.90 1.27 -10.27
CA VAL A 70 12.88 0.34 -9.76
C VAL A 70 12.20 0.94 -8.55
N LEU A 71 10.87 1.07 -8.62
CA LEU A 71 10.01 1.54 -7.53
C LEU A 71 9.32 0.34 -6.88
N GLY A 72 9.63 0.10 -5.62
CA GLY A 72 8.90 -0.81 -4.74
C GLY A 72 8.11 -0.05 -3.69
N ALA A 73 6.97 -0.58 -3.28
CA ALA A 73 6.16 0.02 -2.21
C ALA A 73 5.42 -1.04 -1.42
N ASP A 74 5.14 -0.71 -0.14
CA ASP A 74 4.29 -1.50 0.73
C ASP A 74 3.37 -0.59 1.54
N THR A 75 2.17 -1.10 1.93
CA THR A 75 1.19 -0.31 2.68
C THR A 75 0.47 -1.21 3.67
N ILE A 76 0.42 -0.77 4.92
CA ILE A 76 -0.30 -1.43 6.01
C ILE A 76 -1.23 -0.45 6.73
N VAL A 77 -2.27 -0.99 7.33
CA VAL A 77 -3.20 -0.28 8.22
C VAL A 77 -2.95 -0.73 9.65
N VAL A 78 -2.84 0.20 10.57
CA VAL A 78 -2.56 -0.09 11.99
C VAL A 78 -3.59 0.57 12.88
N ILE A 79 -4.19 -0.22 13.79
CA ILE A 79 -5.06 0.26 14.86
C ILE A 79 -4.74 -0.47 16.15
N ASP A 80 -4.64 0.24 17.27
CA ASP A 80 -4.29 -0.32 18.59
C ASP A 80 -3.00 -1.18 18.57
N GLY A 81 -2.00 -0.75 17.80
CA GLY A 81 -0.76 -1.51 17.62
C GLY A 81 -0.88 -2.75 16.71
N MET A 82 -2.09 -3.11 16.27
CA MET A 82 -2.32 -4.27 15.41
C MET A 82 -2.23 -3.89 13.94
N ILE A 83 -1.47 -4.65 13.17
CA ILE A 83 -1.45 -4.56 11.70
C ILE A 83 -2.68 -5.28 11.15
N LEU A 84 -3.50 -4.58 10.40
CA LEU A 84 -4.62 -5.15 9.64
C LEU A 84 -4.17 -5.48 8.23
N GLY A 85 -4.04 -6.75 7.93
CA GLY A 85 -3.75 -7.26 6.59
C GLY A 85 -4.96 -7.20 5.66
N LYS A 86 -4.93 -8.00 4.58
CA LYS A 86 -6.07 -8.17 3.66
C LYS A 86 -7.05 -9.18 4.25
N PRO A 87 -8.36 -8.89 4.28
CA PRO A 87 -9.34 -9.87 4.75
C PRO A 87 -9.47 -11.02 3.75
N ARG A 88 -9.54 -12.25 4.28
CA ARG A 88 -9.66 -13.48 3.49
C ARG A 88 -11.12 -13.86 3.20
N ASN A 89 -12.06 -13.29 3.94
CA ASN A 89 -13.49 -13.59 3.84
C ASN A 89 -14.34 -12.45 4.41
N LYS A 90 -15.67 -12.56 4.25
CA LYS A 90 -16.64 -11.55 4.71
C LYS A 90 -16.57 -11.31 6.21
N THR A 91 -16.38 -12.34 7.00
CA THR A 91 -16.28 -12.23 8.47
C THR A 91 -15.07 -11.41 8.88
N GLN A 92 -13.91 -11.67 8.29
CA GLN A 92 -12.70 -10.88 8.57
C GLN A 92 -12.85 -9.44 8.08
N ALA A 93 -13.40 -9.21 6.90
CA ALA A 93 -13.67 -7.85 6.38
C ALA A 93 -14.59 -7.08 7.34
N LYS A 94 -15.68 -7.71 7.80
CA LYS A 94 -16.60 -7.12 8.76
C LYS A 94 -15.92 -6.79 10.09
N ASN A 95 -15.13 -7.70 10.64
CA ASN A 95 -14.41 -7.50 11.89
C ASN A 95 -13.38 -6.35 11.79
N MET A 96 -12.68 -6.23 10.64
CA MET A 96 -11.77 -5.11 10.40
C MET A 96 -12.54 -3.78 10.36
N LEU A 97 -13.64 -3.69 9.61
CA LEU A 97 -14.46 -2.48 9.54
C LEU A 97 -15.07 -2.09 10.88
N MET A 98 -15.48 -3.07 11.69
CA MET A 98 -15.97 -2.82 13.06
C MET A 98 -14.88 -2.20 13.94
N LYS A 99 -13.63 -2.68 13.84
CA LYS A 99 -12.49 -2.10 14.58
C LYS A 99 -12.20 -0.67 14.17
N LEU A 100 -12.38 -0.32 12.89
CA LEU A 100 -12.09 1.00 12.32
C LEU A 100 -13.26 1.99 12.49
N SER A 101 -14.50 1.50 12.63
CA SER A 101 -15.73 2.31 12.69
C SER A 101 -15.69 3.33 13.80
N GLY A 102 -15.90 4.62 13.46
CA GLY A 102 -15.94 5.76 14.41
C GLY A 102 -14.56 6.15 14.96
N ARG A 103 -13.49 5.52 14.51
CA ARG A 103 -12.15 5.65 15.11
C ARG A 103 -11.12 6.19 14.14
N GLU A 104 -10.01 6.62 14.69
CA GLU A 104 -8.80 6.98 13.96
C GLU A 104 -7.84 5.79 13.96
N HIS A 105 -7.18 5.58 12.83
CA HIS A 105 -6.15 4.58 12.63
C HIS A 105 -5.04 5.15 11.75
N THR A 106 -3.88 4.49 11.72
CA THR A 106 -2.72 4.94 10.97
C THR A 106 -2.49 4.05 9.75
N VAL A 107 -2.29 4.67 8.61
CA VAL A 107 -1.82 4.01 7.38
C VAL A 107 -0.34 4.33 7.21
N PHE A 108 0.47 3.28 7.13
CA PHE A 108 1.91 3.39 6.83
C PHE A 108 2.13 2.98 5.39
N THR A 109 2.82 3.81 4.62
CA THR A 109 3.27 3.48 3.26
C THR A 109 4.77 3.67 3.17
N GLY A 110 5.49 2.57 2.97
CA GLY A 110 6.89 2.58 2.59
C GLY A 110 7.04 2.59 1.08
N PHE A 111 8.01 3.35 0.57
CA PHE A 111 8.40 3.28 -0.83
C PHE A 111 9.92 3.39 -0.97
N SER A 112 10.45 2.66 -1.94
CA SER A 112 11.89 2.61 -2.23
C SER A 112 12.11 2.76 -3.72
N ILE A 113 13.05 3.63 -4.10
CA ILE A 113 13.52 3.73 -5.46
C ILE A 113 14.99 3.30 -5.53
N ILE A 114 15.29 2.36 -6.41
CA ILE A 114 16.61 1.73 -6.53
C ILE A 114 17.07 1.77 -7.98
N ASN A 115 18.34 2.10 -8.17
CA ASN A 115 19.07 1.84 -9.41
C ASN A 115 20.39 1.17 -9.05
N SER A 116 20.50 -0.12 -9.33
CA SER A 116 21.67 -0.92 -8.91
C SER A 116 22.94 -0.54 -9.66
N GLY A 117 22.86 -0.20 -10.94
CA GLY A 117 24.01 0.24 -11.73
C GLY A 117 24.60 1.58 -11.31
N LYS A 118 23.77 2.43 -10.67
CA LYS A 118 24.21 3.70 -10.10
C LYS A 118 24.49 3.63 -8.60
N SER A 119 24.35 2.45 -7.99
CA SER A 119 24.47 2.25 -6.53
C SER A 119 23.55 3.18 -5.72
N VAL A 120 22.37 3.50 -6.26
CA VAL A 120 21.40 4.37 -5.59
C VAL A 120 20.28 3.52 -4.95
N CYS A 121 20.07 3.75 -3.67
CA CYS A 121 18.94 3.22 -2.92
C CYS A 121 18.37 4.35 -2.04
N ARG A 122 17.11 4.75 -2.26
CA ARG A 122 16.41 5.73 -1.44
C ARG A 122 15.11 5.14 -0.97
N THR A 123 14.87 5.18 0.34
CA THR A 123 13.66 4.64 0.97
C THR A 123 13.08 5.68 1.90
N ASN A 124 11.76 5.84 1.85
CA ASN A 124 11.04 6.70 2.77
C ASN A 124 9.76 6.00 3.27
N VAL A 125 9.20 6.51 4.36
CA VAL A 125 7.93 6.05 4.94
C VAL A 125 7.05 7.26 5.21
N VAL A 126 5.81 7.18 4.75
CA VAL A 126 4.77 8.18 5.05
C VAL A 126 3.75 7.55 5.99
N GLN A 127 3.31 8.33 6.96
CA GLN A 127 2.24 8.00 7.87
C GLN A 127 1.07 8.94 7.61
N SER A 128 -0.14 8.38 7.56
CA SER A 128 -1.37 9.16 7.43
C SER A 128 -2.35 8.70 8.49
N ALA A 129 -2.85 9.65 9.29
CA ALA A 129 -3.95 9.38 10.21
C ALA A 129 -5.27 9.46 9.44
N VAL A 130 -6.02 8.37 9.46
CA VAL A 130 -7.33 8.25 8.79
C VAL A 130 -8.40 8.07 9.85
N ARG A 131 -9.42 8.94 9.84
CA ARG A 131 -10.56 8.85 10.74
C ARG A 131 -11.78 8.39 9.99
N PHE A 132 -12.43 7.33 10.47
CA PHE A 132 -13.71 6.86 9.97
C PHE A 132 -14.89 7.51 10.71
N LYS A 133 -16.00 7.73 10.00
CA LYS A 133 -17.31 7.91 10.64
C LYS A 133 -17.75 6.60 11.30
N THR A 134 -18.73 6.65 12.18
CA THR A 134 -19.44 5.45 12.60
C THR A 134 -20.10 4.82 11.39
N ILE A 135 -19.74 3.56 11.09
CA ILE A 135 -20.28 2.81 9.96
C ILE A 135 -21.55 2.11 10.41
N ARG A 136 -22.68 2.37 9.75
CA ARG A 136 -23.94 1.68 10.03
C ARG A 136 -23.89 0.23 9.55
N ARG A 137 -24.74 -0.60 10.12
CA ARG A 137 -24.80 -2.04 9.82
C ARG A 137 -25.14 -2.33 8.35
N ASP A 138 -26.04 -1.54 7.78
CA ASP A 138 -26.43 -1.64 6.37
C ASP A 138 -25.29 -1.27 5.42
N GLU A 139 -24.57 -0.18 5.71
CA GLU A 139 -23.38 0.25 4.96
C GLU A 139 -22.27 -0.81 5.00
N MET A 140 -22.03 -1.37 6.18
CA MET A 140 -21.03 -2.42 6.36
C MET A 140 -21.39 -3.68 5.56
N ASN A 141 -22.65 -4.11 5.63
CA ASN A 141 -23.14 -5.26 4.89
C ASN A 141 -23.08 -5.04 3.38
N TRP A 142 -23.43 -3.83 2.92
CA TRP A 142 -23.29 -3.47 1.51
C TRP A 142 -21.83 -3.57 1.06
N TYR A 143 -20.91 -3.01 1.83
CA TYR A 143 -19.52 -2.92 1.43
C TYR A 143 -18.80 -4.26 1.41
N ILE A 144 -19.02 -5.14 2.41
CA ILE A 144 -18.41 -6.47 2.45
C ILE A 144 -18.94 -7.42 1.35
N ASN A 145 -20.04 -7.07 0.67
CA ASN A 145 -20.53 -7.78 -0.50
C ASN A 145 -19.92 -7.27 -1.82
N CYS A 146 -19.12 -6.19 -1.78
CA CYS A 146 -18.33 -5.74 -2.92
C CYS A 146 -17.01 -6.54 -3.01
N ALA A 147 -16.36 -6.51 -4.17
CA ALA A 147 -15.03 -7.10 -4.34
C ALA A 147 -13.90 -6.27 -3.68
N GLU A 148 -14.15 -4.98 -3.41
CA GLU A 148 -13.13 -4.00 -3.01
C GLU A 148 -12.38 -4.33 -1.71
N PRO A 149 -12.98 -4.86 -0.62
CA PRO A 149 -12.28 -5.09 0.63
C PRO A 149 -11.11 -6.07 0.53
N TYR A 150 -11.22 -7.07 -0.34
CA TYR A 150 -10.44 -8.31 -0.23
C TYR A 150 -9.00 -8.23 -0.72
N ASP A 151 -8.64 -7.21 -1.48
CA ASP A 151 -7.26 -6.96 -1.94
C ASP A 151 -6.59 -5.77 -1.25
N LYS A 152 -7.18 -5.26 -0.17
CA LYS A 152 -6.77 -4.03 0.53
C LYS A 152 -6.37 -4.30 1.98
N ALA A 153 -5.26 -3.71 2.42
CA ALA A 153 -4.91 -3.66 3.84
C ALA A 153 -6.02 -2.95 4.63
N GLY A 154 -6.43 -3.53 5.77
CA GLY A 154 -7.54 -3.01 6.56
C GLY A 154 -8.92 -3.16 5.92
N GLY A 155 -9.01 -3.79 4.74
CA GLY A 155 -10.27 -4.06 4.05
C GLY A 155 -10.95 -2.83 3.44
N TYR A 156 -10.23 -1.74 3.11
CA TYR A 156 -10.82 -0.57 2.47
C TYR A 156 -9.84 0.17 1.55
N ALA A 157 -10.37 1.04 0.69
CA ALA A 157 -9.59 1.94 -0.14
C ALA A 157 -10.04 3.39 0.05
N VAL A 158 -9.05 4.30 0.05
CA VAL A 158 -9.31 5.75 0.03
C VAL A 158 -9.91 6.18 -1.32
N GLN A 159 -9.47 5.54 -2.39
CA GLN A 159 -9.98 5.76 -3.75
C GLN A 159 -10.88 4.58 -4.13
N GLY A 160 -12.18 4.73 -3.91
CA GLY A 160 -13.17 3.68 -4.16
C GLY A 160 -14.38 3.81 -3.25
N LYS A 161 -15.16 2.74 -3.13
CA LYS A 161 -16.38 2.71 -2.33
C LYS A 161 -16.14 2.93 -0.84
N GLY A 162 -14.97 2.48 -0.33
CA GLY A 162 -14.56 2.69 1.06
C GLY A 162 -14.31 4.16 1.44
N ALA A 163 -14.19 5.06 0.46
CA ALA A 163 -14.08 6.50 0.68
C ALA A 163 -15.27 7.06 1.47
N CYS A 164 -16.48 6.48 1.32
CA CYS A 164 -17.69 6.93 2.02
C CYS A 164 -17.61 6.76 3.55
N PHE A 165 -16.66 5.97 4.07
CA PHE A 165 -16.44 5.81 5.50
C PHE A 165 -15.47 6.84 6.09
N ILE A 166 -14.67 7.50 5.25
CA ILE A 166 -13.61 8.40 5.68
C ILE A 166 -14.20 9.75 6.06
N LYS A 167 -13.91 10.19 7.28
CA LYS A 167 -14.28 11.51 7.80
C LYS A 167 -13.17 12.53 7.58
N SER A 168 -11.91 12.12 7.76
CA SER A 168 -10.73 12.97 7.56
C SER A 168 -9.46 12.15 7.35
N ILE A 169 -8.49 12.77 6.69
CA ILE A 169 -7.12 12.26 6.49
C ILE A 169 -6.16 13.39 6.87
N ARG A 170 -5.14 13.05 7.64
CA ARG A 170 -4.05 13.97 8.03
C ARG A 170 -2.70 13.33 7.85
#